data_ab568ce6d62bef27d8764711ef4b6937
#
_entry.id   ab568ce6d62bef27d8764711ef4b6937
#
_cell.length_a   1.000
_cell.length_b   1.000
_cell.length_c   1.000
_cell.angle_alpha   90.00
_cell.angle_beta   90.00
_cell.angle_gamma   90.00
#
_symmetry.space_group_name_H-M   'P 1'
#
loop_
_entity.id
_entity.type
_entity.pdbx_description
1 polymer ?
#
loop_
_entity_poly.entity_id
_entity_poly.type
_entity_poly.pdbx_seq_one_letter_code
_entity_poly.pdbx_strand_id
1 'polypeptide(L)'
;MKSKIKLALAQTSCKRGDKDENLRRMEKVILEAKKQSSELVIFPELCVTGYVNRDQFYELAETIPGPTTARIEDMARQHDLHVVFGIPELSAKTRGTLYNTAALIGPHGLIGKYRKMHLPTHSVFEEKRYFRLG
;
A
#
# COMPACT_ATOMS: atom_id res chain seq x y z
N MET A 1 3.74 -1.85 29.18
CA MET A 1 3.51 -2.45 27.85
C MET A 1 2.03 -2.32 27.52
N LYS A 2 1.63 -1.68 26.39
CA LYS A 2 0.21 -1.63 26.01
C LYS A 2 -0.28 -3.05 25.71
N SER A 3 -1.35 -3.47 26.36
CA SER A 3 -1.98 -4.78 26.15
C SER A 3 -2.98 -4.81 24.99
N LYS A 4 -3.32 -3.66 24.42
CA LYS A 4 -4.30 -3.50 23.33
C LYS A 4 -3.84 -2.40 22.38
N ILE A 5 -4.09 -2.59 21.08
CA ILE A 5 -3.93 -1.59 20.03
C ILE A 5 -5.29 -1.32 19.39
N LYS A 6 -5.62 -0.07 19.13
CA LYS A 6 -6.81 0.32 18.38
C LYS A 6 -6.45 0.48 16.91
N LEU A 7 -7.05 -0.34 16.06
CA LEU A 7 -6.82 -0.31 14.62
C LEU A 7 -8.07 0.10 13.85
N ALA A 8 -7.89 0.72 12.69
CA ALA A 8 -8.92 1.00 11.70
C ALA A 8 -8.72 0.13 10.47
N LEU A 9 -9.76 -0.58 10.05
CA LEU A 9 -9.78 -1.30 8.77
C LEU A 9 -10.43 -0.41 7.72
N ALA A 10 -9.64 0.02 6.74
CA ALA A 10 -10.09 0.90 5.67
C ALA A 10 -10.70 0.08 4.55
N GLN A 11 -12.00 -0.12 4.58
CA GLN A 11 -12.74 -0.77 3.49
C GLN A 11 -13.11 0.28 2.44
N THR A 12 -12.21 0.50 1.46
CA THR A 12 -12.33 1.55 0.45
C THR A 12 -12.30 0.99 -0.97
N SER A 13 -12.94 1.68 -1.90
CA SER A 13 -12.77 1.45 -3.33
C SER A 13 -11.65 2.33 -3.89
N CYS A 14 -10.82 1.76 -4.77
CA CYS A 14 -9.73 2.48 -5.41
C CYS A 14 -10.10 2.88 -6.83
N LYS A 15 -9.69 4.08 -7.23
CA LYS A 15 -9.78 4.50 -8.64
C LYS A 15 -8.63 3.86 -9.41
N ARG A 16 -8.97 3.11 -10.45
CA ARG A 16 -8.00 2.38 -11.27
C ARG A 16 -6.97 3.33 -11.88
N GLY A 17 -5.69 3.05 -11.67
CA GLY A 17 -4.56 3.76 -12.24
C GLY A 17 -4.31 5.17 -11.71
N ASP A 18 -5.18 5.70 -10.87
CA ASP A 18 -5.10 7.08 -10.36
C ASP A 18 -4.52 7.12 -8.94
N LYS A 19 -3.18 7.10 -8.86
CA LYS A 19 -2.46 7.12 -7.58
C LYS A 19 -2.77 8.37 -6.75
N ASP A 20 -2.86 9.53 -7.39
CA ASP A 20 -3.09 10.78 -6.66
C ASP A 20 -4.47 10.84 -6.02
N GLU A 21 -5.50 10.41 -6.73
CA GLU A 21 -6.84 10.34 -6.17
C GLU A 21 -6.92 9.28 -5.05
N ASN A 22 -6.29 8.13 -5.24
CA ASN A 22 -6.26 7.09 -4.22
C ASN A 22 -5.54 7.57 -2.94
N LEU A 23 -4.41 8.24 -3.07
CA LEU A 23 -3.68 8.81 -1.94
C LEU A 23 -4.49 9.90 -1.21
N ARG A 24 -5.23 10.76 -1.95
CA ARG A 24 -6.16 11.72 -1.33
C ARG A 24 -7.28 11.04 -0.53
N ARG A 25 -7.82 9.94 -1.05
CA ARG A 25 -8.82 9.12 -0.32
C ARG A 25 -8.22 8.47 0.92
N MET A 26 -7.01 7.94 0.81
CA MET A 26 -6.28 7.36 1.94
C MET A 26 -6.04 8.40 3.04
N GLU A 27 -5.64 9.62 2.68
CA GLU A 27 -5.44 10.72 3.63
C GLU A 27 -6.72 11.03 4.43
N LYS A 28 -7.88 11.11 3.77
CA LYS A 28 -9.17 11.30 4.44
C LYS A 28 -9.48 10.19 5.45
N VAL A 29 -9.18 8.93 5.10
CA VAL A 29 -9.38 7.79 6.00
C VAL A 29 -8.42 7.85 7.17
N ILE A 30 -7.16 8.22 6.95
CA ILE A 30 -6.14 8.41 8.00
C ILE A 30 -6.59 9.48 9.00
N LEU A 31 -7.07 10.61 8.49
CA LEU A 31 -7.61 11.69 9.32
C LEU A 31 -8.80 11.22 10.18
N GLU A 32 -9.72 10.46 9.59
CA GLU A 32 -10.86 9.94 10.33
C GLU A 32 -10.46 8.90 11.38
N ALA A 33 -9.52 8.01 11.04
CA ALA A 33 -8.97 7.04 11.98
C ALA A 33 -8.27 7.73 13.17
N LYS A 34 -7.55 8.83 12.92
CA LYS A 34 -6.92 9.62 13.99
C LYS A 34 -7.96 10.26 14.92
N LYS A 35 -9.04 10.84 14.39
CA LYS A 35 -10.15 11.37 15.20
C LYS A 35 -10.75 10.30 16.13
N GLN A 36 -10.78 9.07 15.67
CA GLN A 36 -11.24 7.92 16.45
C GLN A 36 -10.16 7.32 17.36
N SER A 37 -9.00 7.97 17.48
CA SER A 37 -7.86 7.52 18.31
C SER A 37 -7.32 6.15 17.89
N SER A 38 -7.36 5.83 16.60
CA SER A 38 -6.70 4.63 16.07
C SER A 38 -5.19 4.83 16.06
N GLU A 39 -4.44 3.76 16.25
CA GLU A 39 -2.97 3.74 16.27
C GLU A 39 -2.40 3.12 14.99
N LEU A 40 -3.22 2.34 14.28
CA LEU A 40 -2.88 1.67 13.02
C LEU A 40 -4.07 1.74 12.07
N VAL A 41 -3.77 2.08 10.80
CA VAL A 41 -4.75 2.00 9.70
C VAL A 41 -4.28 0.95 8.70
N ILE A 42 -5.17 0.04 8.30
CA ILE A 42 -4.88 -1.03 7.34
C ILE A 42 -5.74 -0.82 6.10
N PHE A 43 -5.10 -0.59 4.97
CA PHE A 43 -5.72 -0.44 3.66
C PHE A 43 -5.73 -1.74 2.86
N PRO A 44 -6.60 -1.85 1.83
CA PRO A 44 -6.67 -3.03 0.96
C PRO A 44 -5.40 -3.28 0.15
N GLU A 45 -5.31 -4.51 -0.38
CA GLU A 45 -4.32 -4.92 -1.39
C GLU A 45 -4.35 -3.97 -2.59
N LEU A 46 -3.15 -3.57 -3.07
CA LEU A 46 -2.97 -2.70 -4.24
C LEU A 46 -3.82 -1.40 -4.20
N CYS A 47 -4.12 -0.89 -3.00
CA CYS A 47 -5.01 0.25 -2.81
C CYS A 47 -4.49 1.55 -3.43
N VAL A 48 -3.19 1.66 -3.66
CA VAL A 48 -2.59 2.85 -4.29
C VAL A 48 -2.93 2.95 -5.77
N THR A 49 -3.04 1.82 -6.47
CA THR A 49 -3.26 1.79 -7.92
C THR A 49 -4.60 1.18 -8.33
N GLY A 50 -5.24 0.47 -7.43
CA GLY A 50 -6.32 -0.47 -7.74
C GLY A 50 -5.77 -1.81 -8.23
N TYR A 51 -6.61 -2.84 -8.19
CA TYR A 51 -6.21 -4.23 -8.46
C TYR A 51 -6.12 -4.57 -9.96
N VAL A 52 -7.02 -4.04 -10.80
CA VAL A 52 -7.14 -4.42 -12.22
C VAL A 52 -6.48 -3.37 -13.11
N ASN A 53 -5.15 -3.35 -13.20
CA ASN A 53 -4.41 -2.39 -14.04
C ASN A 53 -3.73 -3.02 -15.26
N ARG A 54 -3.60 -4.35 -15.32
CA ARG A 54 -2.94 -5.05 -16.42
C ARG A 54 -1.53 -4.50 -16.70
N ASP A 55 -1.19 -4.22 -17.95
CA ASP A 55 0.13 -3.73 -18.35
C ASP A 55 0.49 -2.36 -17.74
N GLN A 56 -0.50 -1.57 -17.30
CA GLN A 56 -0.27 -0.30 -16.59
C GLN A 56 0.50 -0.47 -15.27
N PHE A 57 0.55 -1.68 -14.70
CA PHE A 57 1.37 -1.91 -13.51
C PHE A 57 2.85 -1.54 -13.72
N TYR A 58 3.39 -1.69 -14.93
CA TYR A 58 4.77 -1.33 -15.24
C TYR A 58 5.04 0.18 -15.16
N GLU A 59 4.02 1.00 -15.43
CA GLU A 59 4.10 2.47 -15.32
C GLU A 59 3.78 2.97 -13.92
N LEU A 60 2.91 2.23 -13.20
CA LEU A 60 2.41 2.63 -11.89
C LEU A 60 3.31 2.18 -10.73
N ALA A 61 4.11 1.13 -10.94
CA ALA A 61 4.95 0.55 -9.91
C ALA A 61 6.09 1.51 -9.50
N GLU A 62 6.40 1.49 -8.22
CA GLU A 62 7.46 2.30 -7.62
C GLU A 62 8.41 1.44 -6.79
N THR A 63 9.64 1.88 -6.62
CA THR A 63 10.53 1.29 -5.63
C THR A 63 10.01 1.55 -4.20
N ILE A 64 10.37 0.70 -3.26
CA ILE A 64 10.12 0.91 -1.84
C ILE A 64 11.48 0.91 -1.11
N PRO A 65 11.90 2.07 -0.56
CA PRO A 65 11.23 3.37 -0.54
C PRO A 65 11.10 4.04 -1.92
N GLY A 66 10.11 4.93 -2.06
CA GLY A 66 9.80 5.67 -3.28
C GLY A 66 8.81 6.82 -3.03
N PRO A 67 8.31 7.49 -4.09
CA PRO A 67 7.46 8.69 -3.96
C PRO A 67 6.19 8.44 -3.13
N THR A 68 5.49 7.32 -3.36
CA THR A 68 4.29 6.98 -2.59
C THR A 68 4.60 6.71 -1.12
N THR A 69 5.67 5.97 -0.82
CA THR A 69 6.07 5.72 0.57
C THR A 69 6.42 7.01 1.29
N ALA A 70 7.15 7.92 0.65
CA ALA A 70 7.48 9.23 1.23
C ALA A 70 6.22 10.03 1.58
N ARG A 71 5.24 10.07 0.70
CA ARG A 71 3.97 10.77 0.94
C ARG A 71 3.17 10.15 2.10
N ILE A 72 3.16 8.84 2.22
CA ILE A 72 2.50 8.14 3.34
C ILE A 72 3.28 8.30 4.64
N GLU A 73 4.62 8.38 4.58
CA GLU A 73 5.46 8.70 5.74
C GLU A 73 5.14 10.08 6.32
N ASP A 74 4.93 11.08 5.46
CA ASP A 74 4.53 12.41 5.90
C ASP A 74 3.16 12.39 6.61
N MET A 75 2.19 11.66 6.06
CA MET A 75 0.88 11.48 6.70
C MET A 75 0.99 10.75 8.05
N ALA A 76 1.77 9.67 8.11
CA ALA A 76 1.99 8.86 9.31
C ALA A 76 2.65 9.70 10.42
N ARG A 77 3.66 10.50 10.06
CA ARG A 77 4.35 11.42 10.98
C ARG A 77 3.44 12.53 11.48
N GLN A 78 2.70 13.18 10.56
CA GLN A 78 1.81 14.28 10.90
C GLN A 78 0.70 13.87 11.88
N HIS A 79 0.20 12.65 11.74
CA HIS A 79 -0.92 12.14 12.54
C HIS A 79 -0.52 11.17 13.64
N ASP A 80 0.78 10.92 13.81
CA ASP A 80 1.32 10.00 14.82
C ASP A 80 0.56 8.67 14.85
N LEU A 81 0.59 7.95 13.71
CA LEU A 81 -0.03 6.63 13.54
C LEU A 81 0.71 5.76 12.53
N HIS A 82 0.40 4.47 12.53
CA HIS A 82 0.96 3.50 11.60
C HIS A 82 0.00 3.27 10.42
N VAL A 83 0.56 2.99 9.24
CA VAL A 83 -0.20 2.74 8.01
C VAL A 83 0.31 1.47 7.34
N VAL A 84 -0.59 0.50 7.09
CA VAL A 84 -0.35 -0.62 6.18
C VAL A 84 -1.10 -0.36 4.89
N PHE A 85 -0.43 -0.52 3.75
CA PHE A 85 -1.05 -0.31 2.44
C PHE A 85 -0.43 -1.21 1.38
N GLY A 86 -1.20 -1.50 0.32
CA GLY A 86 -0.77 -2.31 -0.82
C GLY A 86 -0.37 -1.48 -2.03
N ILE A 87 0.75 -1.83 -2.66
CA ILE A 87 1.32 -1.12 -3.82
C ILE A 87 2.04 -2.10 -4.76
N PRO A 88 1.99 -1.91 -6.08
CA PRO A 88 2.90 -2.62 -6.99
C PRO A 88 4.32 -2.07 -6.80
N GLU A 89 5.23 -2.93 -6.33
CA GLU A 89 6.64 -2.58 -6.10
C GLU A 89 7.47 -2.87 -7.35
N LEU A 90 8.25 -1.89 -7.80
CA LEU A 90 9.31 -2.09 -8.79
C LEU A 90 10.58 -2.56 -8.08
N SER A 91 11.17 -3.65 -8.55
CA SER A 91 12.43 -4.16 -8.00
C SER A 91 13.57 -3.17 -8.23
N ALA A 92 14.27 -2.78 -7.16
CA ALA A 92 15.50 -2.01 -7.25
C ALA A 92 16.69 -2.85 -7.77
N LYS A 93 16.59 -4.19 -7.70
CA LYS A 93 17.69 -5.11 -8.06
C LYS A 93 17.56 -5.68 -9.47
N THR A 94 16.34 -5.90 -9.95
CA THR A 94 16.08 -6.60 -11.20
C THR A 94 15.15 -5.77 -12.08
N ARG A 95 15.70 -5.28 -13.18
CA ARG A 95 14.95 -4.44 -14.14
C ARG A 95 13.67 -5.13 -14.62
N GLY A 96 12.57 -4.39 -14.65
CA GLY A 96 11.27 -4.87 -15.14
C GLY A 96 10.57 -5.90 -14.25
N THR A 97 11.10 -6.16 -13.06
CA THR A 97 10.48 -7.08 -12.10
C THR A 97 9.58 -6.32 -11.14
N LEU A 98 8.33 -6.78 -11.04
CA LEU A 98 7.32 -6.23 -10.14
C LEU A 98 6.94 -7.23 -9.05
N TYR A 99 6.58 -6.70 -7.88
CA TYR A 99 6.02 -7.46 -6.76
C TYR A 99 4.71 -6.83 -6.29
N ASN A 100 3.77 -7.66 -5.86
CA ASN A 100 2.61 -7.23 -5.11
C ASN A 100 3.01 -7.13 -3.64
N THR A 101 3.11 -5.91 -3.12
CA THR A 101 3.76 -5.63 -1.84
C THR A 101 2.84 -4.90 -0.88
N ALA A 102 2.81 -5.36 0.36
CA ALA A 102 2.29 -4.61 1.50
C ALA A 102 3.45 -3.90 2.21
N ALA A 103 3.32 -2.61 2.45
CA ALA A 103 4.28 -1.82 3.21
C ALA A 103 3.68 -1.36 4.53
N LEU A 104 4.49 -1.36 5.59
CA LEU A 104 4.16 -0.82 6.90
C LEU A 104 5.02 0.40 7.17
N ILE A 105 4.37 1.52 7.40
CA ILE A 105 4.99 2.81 7.70
C ILE A 105 4.51 3.27 9.06
N GLY A 106 5.41 3.81 9.86
CA GLY A 106 5.12 4.43 11.15
C GLY A 106 5.52 5.91 11.17
N PRO A 107 5.32 6.60 12.32
CA PRO A 107 5.66 8.02 12.47
C PRO A 107 7.14 8.35 12.22
N HIS A 108 8.02 7.35 12.31
CA HIS A 108 9.47 7.48 12.11
C HIS A 108 9.97 6.93 10.76
N GLY A 109 9.05 6.57 9.85
CA GLY A 109 9.36 6.10 8.51
C GLY A 109 8.97 4.66 8.24
N LEU A 110 9.54 4.10 7.16
CA LEU A 110 9.30 2.72 6.72
C LEU A 110 9.81 1.72 7.75
N ILE A 111 8.88 0.91 8.28
CA ILE A 111 9.21 -0.15 9.25
C ILE A 111 9.56 -1.45 8.52
N GLY A 112 8.83 -1.77 7.45
CA GLY A 112 9.07 -2.98 6.69
C GLY A 112 8.11 -3.15 5.52
N LYS A 113 8.37 -4.19 4.73
CA LYS A 113 7.51 -4.58 3.61
C LYS A 113 7.47 -6.09 3.47
N TYR A 114 6.35 -6.58 2.93
CA TYR A 114 6.13 -7.98 2.63
C TYR A 114 5.66 -8.13 1.18
N ARG A 115 6.34 -8.97 0.41
CA ARG A 115 5.98 -9.33 -0.96
C ARG A 115 5.11 -10.58 -0.96
N LYS A 116 4.01 -10.54 -1.70
CA LYS A 116 3.07 -11.66 -1.79
C LYS A 116 3.74 -12.90 -2.36
N MET A 117 3.67 -14.01 -1.60
CA MET A 117 4.30 -15.28 -1.97
C MET A 117 3.39 -16.16 -2.85
N HIS A 118 2.08 -16.07 -2.69
CA HIS A 118 1.11 -16.89 -3.44
C HIS A 118 0.30 -16.01 -4.38
N LEU A 119 0.59 -16.11 -5.69
CA LEU A 119 -0.03 -15.30 -6.73
C LEU A 119 -1.12 -16.11 -7.44
N PRO A 120 -2.43 -15.79 -7.26
CA PRO A 120 -3.50 -16.47 -7.97
C PRO A 120 -3.45 -16.20 -9.47
N THR A 121 -3.77 -17.24 -10.28
CA THR A 121 -3.79 -17.17 -11.75
C THR A 121 -5.03 -17.83 -12.33
N HIS A 122 -6.14 -17.77 -11.62
CA HIS A 122 -7.41 -18.36 -12.05
C HIS A 122 -8.50 -17.30 -12.17
N SER A 123 -9.45 -17.52 -13.06
CA SER A 123 -10.56 -16.59 -13.31
C SER A 123 -10.06 -15.20 -13.73
N VAL A 124 -10.47 -14.16 -13.00
CA VAL A 124 -10.06 -12.77 -13.23
C VAL A 124 -8.68 -12.41 -12.67
N PHE A 125 -8.06 -13.35 -11.95
CA PHE A 125 -6.77 -13.14 -11.31
C PHE A 125 -5.63 -13.58 -12.23
N GLU A 126 -4.82 -12.63 -12.69
CA GLU A 126 -3.67 -12.89 -13.57
C GLU A 126 -2.36 -12.41 -12.92
N GLU A 127 -2.23 -12.58 -11.61
CA GLU A 127 -1.13 -11.96 -10.85
C GLU A 127 0.26 -12.42 -11.31
N LYS A 128 0.46 -13.71 -11.63
CA LYS A 128 1.75 -14.22 -12.14
C LYS A 128 2.17 -13.64 -13.50
N ARG A 129 1.25 -13.04 -14.24
CA ARG A 129 1.56 -12.35 -15.49
C ARG A 129 2.39 -11.08 -15.22
N TYR A 130 2.11 -10.41 -14.13
CA TYR A 130 2.69 -9.10 -13.80
C TYR A 130 3.71 -9.17 -12.66
N PHE A 131 3.43 -9.96 -11.64
CA PHE A 131 4.21 -10.02 -10.41
C PHE A 131 5.06 -11.29 -10.29
N ARG A 132 6.19 -11.17 -9.60
CA ARG A 132 7.00 -12.30 -9.16
C ARG A 132 6.67 -12.67 -7.71
N LEU A 133 7.00 -13.90 -7.34
CA LEU A 133 6.88 -14.38 -5.96
C LEU A 133 7.84 -13.57 -5.05
N GLY A 134 7.37 -13.30 -3.85
CA GLY A 134 8.14 -12.60 -2.82
C GLY A 134 9.25 -13.43 -2.21
#